data_f2e2ac6b22557cc58c8a1a4f9b55a21e
#
_entry.id   f2e2ac6b22557cc58c8a1a4f9b55a21e
#
_cell.length_a   1.000
_cell.length_b   1.000
_cell.length_c   1.000
_cell.angle_alpha   90.00
_cell.angle_beta   90.00
_cell.angle_gamma   90.00
#
_symmetry.space_group_name_H-M   'P 1'
#
loop_
_entity.id
_entity.type
_entity.pdbx_description
1 polymer ?
#
loop_
_entity_poly.entity_id
_entity_poly.type
_entity_poly.pdbx_seq_one_letter_code
_entity_poly.pdbx_strand_id
1 'polypeptide(L)'
;MKINLKINSSKFWLNKFPWKKKNDHKYSRGKLVIFGSQPNMIGSTILSSEAALRVGTGSVKIICSKKTLPIYSLKFPTVLKEEINNLSLLKKLIIKEKNSIFLIGPGAGSNQLTKKKTKLILKHSKYAIIDADALTCFKKNPKELYGLLDKNKIITPHIKEFHTIFPMINKKITNYKKIVNASKICKCNIVLKGTETLICSPSGNMVLNNHTSSELAVIGSGDVLCGIIASLVGKNKLTPFLACCAGVWIHGDLAKKFGPGLIAEDIVKNIPNILKKLKKRK
;
A
#
# COMPACT_ATOMS: atom_id res chain seq x y z
N MET A 1 27.36 -5.29 -10.25
CA MET A 1 26.62 -4.03 -10.22
C MET A 1 26.69 -3.47 -8.80
N LYS A 2 27.33 -2.30 -8.59
CA LYS A 2 27.36 -1.65 -7.28
C LYS A 2 25.92 -1.27 -6.88
N ILE A 3 25.43 -1.80 -5.77
CA ILE A 3 24.14 -1.46 -5.21
C ILE A 3 24.30 -0.09 -4.55
N ASN A 4 23.69 0.94 -5.14
CA ASN A 4 23.67 2.27 -4.52
C ASN A 4 22.54 2.31 -3.49
N LEU A 5 22.87 1.88 -2.26
CA LEU A 5 21.96 1.86 -1.13
C LEU A 5 21.94 3.24 -0.46
N LYS A 6 20.77 3.85 -0.37
CA LYS A 6 20.55 5.10 0.37
C LYS A 6 19.74 4.82 1.63
N ILE A 7 20.00 5.57 2.70
CA ILE A 7 19.17 5.53 3.91
C ILE A 7 17.96 6.43 3.72
N ASN A 8 16.77 5.92 4.07
CA ASN A 8 15.52 6.69 3.95
C ASN A 8 15.53 7.89 4.89
N SER A 9 15.18 9.04 4.35
CA SER A 9 15.01 10.26 5.13
C SER A 9 13.94 11.16 4.51
N SER A 10 13.35 12.05 5.30
CA SER A 10 12.37 13.02 4.79
C SER A 10 12.91 13.92 3.68
N LYS A 11 14.23 14.13 3.60
CA LYS A 11 14.88 14.93 2.56
C LYS A 11 14.60 14.42 1.13
N PHE A 12 14.34 13.12 0.94
CA PHE A 12 14.07 12.55 -0.40
C PHE A 12 12.72 12.93 -0.98
N TRP A 13 11.73 13.23 -0.15
CA TRP A 13 10.33 13.32 -0.60
C TRP A 13 9.57 14.52 -0.02
N LEU A 14 10.05 15.15 1.07
CA LEU A 14 9.29 16.16 1.81
C LEU A 14 8.96 17.40 0.97
N ASN A 15 9.89 17.87 0.13
CA ASN A 15 9.68 19.00 -0.79
C ASN A 15 8.64 18.71 -1.87
N LYS A 16 8.40 17.44 -2.18
CA LYS A 16 7.41 16.95 -3.15
C LYS A 16 6.15 16.41 -2.49
N PHE A 17 6.07 16.47 -1.14
CA PHE A 17 4.93 15.93 -0.41
C PHE A 17 3.64 16.64 -0.85
N PRO A 18 2.54 15.91 -1.11
CA PRO A 18 1.31 16.48 -1.68
C PRO A 18 0.48 17.21 -0.62
N TRP A 19 1.04 18.30 -0.07
CA TRP A 19 0.32 19.14 0.88
C TRP A 19 -0.95 19.72 0.28
N LYS A 20 -2.00 19.86 1.10
CA LYS A 20 -3.24 20.53 0.70
C LYS A 20 -2.95 22.00 0.35
N LYS A 21 -3.39 22.40 -0.84
CA LYS A 21 -3.33 23.78 -1.34
C LYS A 21 -4.67 24.49 -1.13
N LYS A 22 -4.67 25.83 -1.18
CA LYS A 22 -5.89 26.64 -0.99
C LYS A 22 -7.01 26.25 -1.96
N ASN A 23 -6.67 25.97 -3.21
CA ASN A 23 -7.63 25.65 -4.28
C ASN A 23 -7.89 24.15 -4.45
N ASP A 24 -7.44 23.30 -3.51
CA ASP A 24 -7.70 21.88 -3.60
C ASP A 24 -9.15 21.55 -3.22
N HIS A 25 -9.74 20.64 -3.98
CA HIS A 25 -11.03 20.03 -3.71
C HIS A 25 -10.89 18.49 -3.63
N LYS A 26 -11.94 17.80 -3.20
CA LYS A 26 -11.92 16.35 -2.96
C LYS A 26 -11.41 15.51 -4.14
N TYR A 27 -11.66 15.94 -5.37
CA TYR A 27 -11.23 15.21 -6.57
C TYR A 27 -9.78 15.49 -6.95
N SER A 28 -9.27 16.73 -6.75
CA SER A 28 -7.87 17.07 -7.03
C SER A 28 -6.90 16.31 -6.10
N ARG A 29 -7.36 15.97 -4.89
CA ARG A 29 -6.59 15.24 -3.90
C ARG A 29 -6.54 13.72 -4.11
N GLY A 30 -7.12 13.25 -5.22
CA GLY A 30 -7.12 11.86 -5.65
C GLY A 30 -8.15 10.99 -4.94
N LYS A 31 -8.42 9.86 -5.57
CA LYS A 31 -9.38 8.86 -5.13
C LYS A 31 -8.69 7.53 -4.89
N LEU A 32 -8.98 6.91 -3.78
CA LEU A 32 -8.56 5.57 -3.43
C LEU A 32 -9.77 4.63 -3.47
N VAL A 33 -9.62 3.53 -4.18
CA VAL A 33 -10.59 2.43 -4.21
C VAL A 33 -9.98 1.24 -3.48
N ILE A 34 -10.57 0.85 -2.36
CA ILE A 34 -10.12 -0.28 -1.54
C ILE A 34 -11.07 -1.45 -1.74
N PHE A 35 -10.52 -2.63 -1.94
CA PHE A 35 -11.30 -3.87 -1.95
C PHE A 35 -11.48 -4.35 -0.53
N GLY A 36 -12.74 -4.41 -0.09
CA GLY A 36 -13.12 -4.80 1.25
C GLY A 36 -12.68 -6.22 1.60
N SER A 37 -12.29 -6.38 2.84
CA SER A 37 -11.88 -7.65 3.43
C SER A 37 -13.05 -8.61 3.60
N GLN A 38 -12.73 -9.88 3.90
CA GLN A 38 -13.72 -10.86 4.36
C GLN A 38 -14.37 -10.42 5.68
N PRO A 39 -15.57 -10.92 6.02
CA PRO A 39 -16.31 -10.50 7.21
C PRO A 39 -15.54 -10.63 8.53
N ASN A 40 -14.68 -11.63 8.65
CA ASN A 40 -13.82 -11.85 9.82
C ASN A 40 -12.53 -11.03 9.84
N MET A 41 -12.24 -10.25 8.77
CA MET A 41 -11.00 -9.46 8.60
C MET A 41 -11.30 -7.99 8.28
N ILE A 42 -12.47 -7.50 8.64
CA ILE A 42 -12.95 -6.15 8.32
C ILE A 42 -12.01 -5.06 8.81
N GLY A 43 -11.34 -5.28 9.92
CA GLY A 43 -10.36 -4.36 10.51
C GLY A 43 -9.29 -3.90 9.53
N SER A 44 -8.81 -4.80 8.66
CA SER A 44 -7.80 -4.47 7.64
C SER A 44 -8.25 -3.36 6.70
N THR A 45 -9.50 -3.43 6.20
CA THR A 45 -10.09 -2.38 5.35
C THR A 45 -10.31 -1.08 6.12
N ILE A 46 -10.73 -1.18 7.38
CA ILE A 46 -10.96 -0.02 8.24
C ILE A 46 -9.65 0.74 8.46
N LEU A 47 -8.62 0.06 8.90
CA LEU A 47 -7.30 0.65 9.16
C LEU A 47 -6.70 1.30 7.92
N SER A 48 -6.73 0.60 6.77
CA SER A 48 -6.23 1.15 5.50
C SER A 48 -7.00 2.38 5.05
N SER A 49 -8.35 2.37 5.18
CA SER A 49 -9.20 3.48 4.77
C SER A 49 -8.97 4.72 5.65
N GLU A 50 -8.93 4.51 6.96
CA GLU A 50 -8.74 5.59 7.93
C GLU A 50 -7.35 6.22 7.80
N ALA A 51 -6.30 5.38 7.67
CA ALA A 51 -4.95 5.85 7.41
C ALA A 51 -4.87 6.73 6.15
N ALA A 52 -5.49 6.28 5.04
CA ALA A 52 -5.51 7.04 3.79
C ALA A 52 -6.23 8.38 3.93
N LEU A 53 -7.35 8.43 4.63
CA LEU A 53 -8.09 9.68 4.90
C LEU A 53 -7.26 10.64 5.75
N ARG A 54 -6.61 10.14 6.82
CA ARG A 54 -5.76 10.93 7.72
C ARG A 54 -4.54 11.52 7.02
N VAL A 55 -3.92 10.78 6.09
CA VAL A 55 -2.81 11.29 5.26
C VAL A 55 -3.29 12.34 4.26
N GLY A 56 -4.56 12.27 3.82
CA GLY A 56 -5.14 13.34 3.04
C GLY A 56 -5.66 12.96 1.67
N THR A 57 -5.99 11.69 1.43
CA THR A 57 -6.77 11.30 0.25
C THR A 57 -8.11 12.05 0.21
N GLY A 58 -8.45 12.59 -0.94
CA GLY A 58 -9.68 13.39 -1.10
C GLY A 58 -10.96 12.59 -1.07
N SER A 59 -10.92 11.32 -1.51
CA SER A 59 -12.06 10.41 -1.51
C SER A 59 -11.60 8.97 -1.37
N VAL A 60 -12.27 8.21 -0.52
CA VAL A 60 -12.09 6.76 -0.38
C VAL A 60 -13.40 6.08 -0.75
N LYS A 61 -13.30 5.02 -1.55
CA LYS A 61 -14.42 4.12 -1.89
C LYS A 61 -14.03 2.68 -1.49
N ILE A 62 -14.92 2.00 -0.78
CA ILE A 62 -14.78 0.57 -0.45
C ILE A 62 -15.68 -0.23 -1.38
N ILE A 63 -15.10 -1.17 -2.12
CA ILE A 63 -15.85 -2.20 -2.86
C ILE A 63 -16.04 -3.37 -1.91
N CYS A 64 -17.27 -3.59 -1.49
CA CYS A 64 -17.59 -4.54 -0.41
C CYS A 64 -18.64 -5.57 -0.83
N SER A 65 -18.87 -6.55 0.03
CA SER A 65 -19.95 -7.51 -0.08
C SER A 65 -21.20 -7.01 0.64
N LYS A 66 -22.37 -7.58 0.32
CA LYS A 66 -23.64 -7.33 1.04
C LYS A 66 -23.47 -7.54 2.56
N LYS A 67 -22.71 -8.55 2.98
CA LYS A 67 -22.47 -8.86 4.41
C LYS A 67 -21.67 -7.79 5.15
N THR A 68 -20.72 -7.12 4.47
CA THR A 68 -19.82 -6.14 5.09
C THR A 68 -20.25 -4.69 4.87
N LEU A 69 -21.16 -4.43 3.94
CA LEU A 69 -21.67 -3.10 3.62
C LEU A 69 -22.25 -2.36 4.85
N PRO A 70 -23.11 -2.97 5.68
CA PRO A 70 -23.68 -2.29 6.86
C PRO A 70 -22.58 -1.86 7.85
N ILE A 71 -21.59 -2.72 8.07
CA ILE A 71 -20.52 -2.47 9.02
C ILE A 71 -19.66 -1.28 8.58
N TYR A 72 -19.27 -1.22 7.31
CA TYR A 72 -18.53 -0.07 6.78
C TYR A 72 -19.40 1.21 6.75
N SER A 73 -20.73 1.07 6.62
CA SER A 73 -21.64 2.21 6.64
C SER A 73 -21.74 2.83 8.02
N LEU A 74 -21.80 2.02 9.06
CA LEU A 74 -21.77 2.47 10.45
C LEU A 74 -20.42 3.09 10.83
N LYS A 75 -19.31 2.44 10.42
CA LYS A 75 -17.95 2.91 10.77
C LYS A 75 -17.59 4.22 10.08
N PHE A 76 -17.99 4.42 8.82
CA PHE A 76 -17.52 5.52 7.99
C PHE A 76 -18.64 6.30 7.32
N PRO A 77 -19.13 7.40 7.89
CA PRO A 77 -20.09 8.26 7.19
C PRO A 77 -19.49 8.95 5.95
N THR A 78 -18.18 9.18 5.91
CA THR A 78 -17.49 9.94 4.85
C THR A 78 -16.88 9.09 3.73
N VAL A 79 -16.84 7.76 3.88
CA VAL A 79 -16.32 6.83 2.86
C VAL A 79 -17.46 6.35 1.97
N LEU A 80 -17.24 6.33 0.66
CA LEU A 80 -18.19 5.73 -0.30
C LEU A 80 -18.11 4.19 -0.22
N LYS A 81 -19.24 3.52 -0.31
CA LYS A 81 -19.35 2.06 -0.35
C LYS A 81 -20.09 1.66 -1.61
N GLU A 82 -19.63 0.59 -2.23
CA GLU A 82 -20.28 0.04 -3.41
C GLU A 82 -20.24 -1.47 -3.36
N GLU A 83 -21.41 -2.10 -3.41
CA GLU A 83 -21.51 -3.55 -3.52
C GLU A 83 -21.33 -3.96 -4.97
N ILE A 84 -20.33 -4.81 -5.24
CA ILE A 84 -20.09 -5.35 -6.58
C ILE A 84 -19.87 -6.86 -6.49
N ASN A 85 -20.87 -7.62 -6.95
CA ASN A 85 -20.85 -9.08 -6.93
C ASN A 85 -20.41 -9.69 -8.26
N ASN A 86 -20.30 -8.89 -9.32
CA ASN A 86 -20.06 -9.34 -10.68
C ASN A 86 -18.72 -8.80 -11.21
N LEU A 87 -17.89 -9.68 -11.78
CA LEU A 87 -16.57 -9.32 -12.32
C LEU A 87 -16.67 -8.40 -13.56
N SER A 88 -17.75 -8.47 -14.34
CA SER A 88 -17.98 -7.58 -15.48
C SER A 88 -18.25 -6.14 -15.02
N LEU A 89 -19.10 -5.97 -14.03
CA LEU A 89 -19.36 -4.66 -13.41
C LEU A 89 -18.09 -4.11 -12.75
N LEU A 90 -17.35 -4.98 -12.07
CA LEU A 90 -16.06 -4.61 -11.48
C LEU A 90 -15.08 -4.12 -12.54
N LYS A 91 -14.95 -4.82 -13.68
CA LYS A 91 -14.11 -4.38 -14.80
C LYS A 91 -14.53 -3.01 -15.32
N LYS A 92 -15.84 -2.77 -15.52
CA LYS A 92 -16.38 -1.48 -15.94
C LYS A 92 -16.01 -0.37 -14.96
N LEU A 93 -16.15 -0.62 -13.64
CA LEU A 93 -15.74 0.33 -12.59
C LEU A 93 -14.25 0.63 -12.66
N ILE A 94 -13.39 -0.37 -12.74
CA ILE A 94 -11.93 -0.17 -12.79
C ILE A 94 -11.53 0.67 -14.01
N ILE A 95 -12.11 0.41 -15.17
CA ILE A 95 -11.86 1.17 -16.40
C ILE A 95 -12.32 2.63 -16.25
N LYS A 96 -13.52 2.86 -15.70
CA LYS A 96 -14.06 4.20 -15.40
C LYS A 96 -13.15 4.96 -14.44
N GLU A 97 -12.63 4.27 -13.43
CA GLU A 97 -11.81 4.82 -12.35
C GLU A 97 -10.28 4.61 -12.58
N LYS A 98 -9.85 4.33 -13.82
CA LYS A 98 -8.46 3.90 -14.14
C LYS A 98 -7.35 4.78 -13.58
N ASN A 99 -7.62 6.05 -13.31
CA ASN A 99 -6.68 7.01 -12.73
C ASN A 99 -6.73 7.05 -11.19
N SER A 100 -7.67 6.36 -10.57
CA SER A 100 -7.71 6.16 -9.12
C SER A 100 -6.58 5.22 -8.67
N ILE A 101 -6.27 5.26 -7.40
CA ILE A 101 -5.39 4.29 -6.76
C ILE A 101 -6.24 3.11 -6.31
N PHE A 102 -5.78 1.90 -6.57
CA PHE A 102 -6.45 0.68 -6.11
C PHE A 102 -5.62 -0.02 -5.04
N LEU A 103 -6.28 -0.43 -3.95
CA LEU A 103 -5.67 -1.25 -2.90
C LEU A 103 -6.45 -2.55 -2.76
N ILE A 104 -5.75 -3.68 -2.86
CA ILE A 104 -6.32 -5.01 -2.67
C ILE A 104 -5.33 -5.91 -1.94
N GLY A 105 -5.87 -6.77 -1.10
CA GLY A 105 -5.12 -7.84 -0.45
C GLY A 105 -5.30 -7.93 1.05
N PRO A 106 -5.22 -6.81 1.80
CA PRO A 106 -5.45 -6.85 3.24
C PRO A 106 -6.78 -7.55 3.58
N GLY A 107 -6.71 -8.71 4.24
CA GLY A 107 -7.87 -9.50 4.65
C GLY A 107 -8.80 -9.98 3.53
N ALA A 108 -8.34 -10.01 2.27
CA ALA A 108 -9.18 -10.37 1.13
C ALA A 108 -9.47 -11.88 1.00
N GLY A 109 -8.66 -12.70 1.66
CA GLY A 109 -8.65 -14.16 1.51
C GLY A 109 -7.87 -14.62 0.28
N SER A 110 -6.96 -15.57 0.47
CA SER A 110 -6.13 -16.14 -0.61
C SER A 110 -6.92 -17.19 -1.43
N ASN A 111 -7.79 -16.72 -2.33
CA ASN A 111 -8.70 -17.55 -3.12
C ASN A 111 -8.76 -17.11 -4.59
N GLN A 112 -9.47 -17.90 -5.43
CA GLN A 112 -9.59 -17.63 -6.86
C GLN A 112 -10.32 -16.31 -7.19
N LEU A 113 -11.27 -15.89 -6.37
CA LEU A 113 -11.99 -14.64 -6.58
C LEU A 113 -11.07 -13.43 -6.34
N THR A 114 -10.27 -13.47 -5.27
CA THR A 114 -9.23 -12.47 -5.00
C THR A 114 -8.23 -12.41 -6.14
N LYS A 115 -7.78 -13.56 -6.64
CA LYS A 115 -6.88 -13.65 -7.81
C LYS A 115 -7.49 -12.99 -9.05
N LYS A 116 -8.75 -13.32 -9.39
CA LYS A 116 -9.47 -12.72 -10.54
C LYS A 116 -9.60 -11.20 -10.39
N LYS A 117 -9.99 -10.70 -9.21
CA LYS A 117 -10.08 -9.26 -8.91
C LYS A 117 -8.72 -8.58 -9.06
N THR A 118 -7.66 -9.16 -8.50
CA THR A 118 -6.29 -8.63 -8.61
C THR A 118 -5.84 -8.52 -10.06
N LYS A 119 -6.10 -9.54 -10.88
CA LYS A 119 -5.80 -9.52 -12.32
C LYS A 119 -6.52 -8.37 -13.04
N LEU A 120 -7.80 -8.16 -12.77
CA LEU A 120 -8.56 -7.06 -13.37
C LEU A 120 -7.98 -5.70 -12.99
N ILE A 121 -7.62 -5.50 -11.72
CA ILE A 121 -7.00 -4.28 -11.23
C ILE A 121 -5.67 -4.04 -11.94
N LEU A 122 -4.77 -5.02 -11.92
CA LEU A 122 -3.44 -4.89 -12.50
C LEU A 122 -3.51 -4.60 -14.01
N LYS A 123 -4.45 -5.20 -14.72
CA LYS A 123 -4.63 -5.04 -16.17
C LYS A 123 -5.23 -3.68 -16.56
N HIS A 124 -6.14 -3.12 -15.77
CA HIS A 124 -6.97 -1.98 -16.20
C HIS A 124 -6.76 -0.71 -15.41
N SER A 125 -6.09 -0.75 -14.24
CA SER A 125 -5.78 0.46 -13.46
C SER A 125 -4.41 1.01 -13.79
N LYS A 126 -4.20 2.31 -13.57
CA LYS A 126 -2.88 2.93 -13.66
C LYS A 126 -2.05 2.66 -12.40
N TYR A 127 -2.61 2.84 -11.22
CA TYR A 127 -1.93 2.69 -9.93
C TYR A 127 -2.58 1.61 -9.09
N ALA A 128 -1.79 0.68 -8.56
CA ALA A 128 -2.29 -0.33 -7.63
C ALA A 128 -1.26 -0.68 -6.56
N ILE A 129 -1.76 -0.98 -5.36
CA ILE A 129 -1.00 -1.55 -4.25
C ILE A 129 -1.57 -2.94 -3.99
N ILE A 130 -0.69 -3.92 -4.01
CA ILE A 130 -1.01 -5.33 -3.85
C ILE A 130 -0.27 -5.84 -2.60
N ASP A 131 -1.02 -6.32 -1.63
CA ASP A 131 -0.47 -6.81 -0.36
C ASP A 131 -1.09 -8.16 0.03
N ALA A 132 -0.53 -8.82 0.99
CA ALA A 132 -1.09 -9.98 1.70
C ALA A 132 -1.72 -11.03 0.77
N ASP A 133 -3.02 -11.31 0.92
CA ASP A 133 -3.75 -12.35 0.19
C ASP A 133 -3.75 -12.15 -1.32
N ALA A 134 -3.70 -10.91 -1.80
CA ALA A 134 -3.63 -10.62 -3.23
C ALA A 134 -2.25 -10.94 -3.84
N LEU A 135 -1.21 -11.09 -3.02
CA LEU A 135 0.08 -11.65 -3.43
C LEU A 135 0.05 -13.17 -3.37
N THR A 136 -0.36 -13.73 -2.24
CA THR A 136 -0.29 -15.17 -1.97
C THR A 136 -1.25 -16.00 -2.81
N CYS A 137 -2.31 -15.41 -3.36
CA CYS A 137 -3.19 -16.10 -4.31
C CYS A 137 -2.50 -16.48 -5.63
N PHE A 138 -1.30 -15.96 -5.92
CA PHE A 138 -0.48 -16.33 -7.07
C PHE A 138 0.59 -17.39 -6.76
N LYS A 139 0.62 -17.97 -5.54
CA LYS A 139 1.64 -18.95 -5.11
C LYS A 139 1.85 -20.11 -6.08
N LYS A 140 0.79 -20.60 -6.74
CA LYS A 140 0.87 -21.71 -7.70
C LYS A 140 1.46 -21.30 -9.06
N ASN A 141 1.32 -20.04 -9.45
CA ASN A 141 1.86 -19.49 -10.69
C ASN A 141 2.27 -18.02 -10.54
N PRO A 142 3.42 -17.74 -9.90
CA PRO A 142 3.89 -16.38 -9.68
C PRO A 142 4.22 -15.62 -10.98
N LYS A 143 4.61 -16.32 -12.05
CA LYS A 143 4.90 -15.69 -13.36
C LYS A 143 3.70 -14.92 -13.92
N GLU A 144 2.48 -15.39 -13.62
CA GLU A 144 1.25 -14.69 -14.01
C GLU A 144 1.14 -13.31 -13.32
N LEU A 145 1.58 -13.19 -12.06
CA LEU A 145 1.63 -11.89 -11.36
C LEU A 145 2.66 -10.97 -12.02
N TYR A 146 3.86 -11.48 -12.32
CA TYR A 146 4.94 -10.65 -12.88
C TYR A 146 4.57 -10.01 -14.22
N GLY A 147 3.87 -10.74 -15.09
CA GLY A 147 3.42 -10.24 -16.39
C GLY A 147 2.36 -9.13 -16.33
N LEU A 148 1.78 -8.90 -15.15
CA LEU A 148 0.75 -7.88 -14.93
C LEU A 148 1.26 -6.65 -14.17
N LEU A 149 2.46 -6.74 -13.60
CA LEU A 149 3.07 -5.67 -12.84
C LEU A 149 3.85 -4.71 -13.76
N ASP A 150 3.87 -3.44 -13.39
CA ASP A 150 4.62 -2.37 -14.08
C ASP A 150 5.14 -1.32 -13.09
N LYS A 151 5.85 -0.31 -13.59
CA LYS A 151 6.47 0.77 -12.80
C LYS A 151 5.49 1.59 -11.94
N ASN A 152 4.20 1.51 -12.19
CA ASN A 152 3.16 2.22 -11.44
C ASN A 152 2.51 1.34 -10.36
N LYS A 153 2.87 0.08 -10.28
CA LYS A 153 2.39 -0.87 -9.27
C LYS A 153 3.35 -0.94 -8.09
N ILE A 154 2.79 -1.24 -6.94
CA ILE A 154 3.53 -1.42 -5.67
C ILE A 154 3.11 -2.76 -5.09
N ILE A 155 4.08 -3.56 -4.68
CA ILE A 155 3.85 -4.74 -3.86
C ILE A 155 4.54 -4.57 -2.51
N THR A 156 3.91 -5.07 -1.44
CA THR A 156 4.37 -4.83 -0.06
C THR A 156 4.58 -6.13 0.74
N PRO A 157 5.31 -7.13 0.20
CA PRO A 157 5.45 -8.40 0.88
C PRO A 157 6.29 -8.30 2.16
N HIS A 158 5.93 -9.08 3.19
CA HIS A 158 6.89 -9.50 4.21
C HIS A 158 7.73 -10.68 3.69
N ILE A 159 8.78 -11.09 4.41
CA ILE A 159 9.75 -12.07 3.90
C ILE A 159 9.12 -13.42 3.50
N LYS A 160 8.12 -13.90 4.22
CA LYS A 160 7.44 -15.17 3.88
C LYS A 160 6.61 -15.03 2.59
N GLU A 161 5.86 -13.94 2.44
CA GLU A 161 5.12 -13.62 1.20
C GLU A 161 6.10 -13.45 0.03
N PHE A 162 7.21 -12.76 0.25
CA PHE A 162 8.26 -12.58 -0.76
C PHE A 162 8.74 -13.94 -1.31
N HIS A 163 9.09 -14.87 -0.42
CA HIS A 163 9.54 -16.20 -0.86
C HIS A 163 8.43 -17.03 -1.52
N THR A 164 7.17 -16.77 -1.17
CA THR A 164 6.02 -17.42 -1.82
C THR A 164 5.85 -16.95 -3.26
N ILE A 165 6.01 -15.65 -3.51
CA ILE A 165 5.81 -15.08 -4.85
C ILE A 165 7.10 -15.00 -5.69
N PHE A 166 8.29 -15.20 -5.09
CA PHE A 166 9.58 -15.26 -5.79
C PHE A 166 10.34 -16.55 -5.42
N PRO A 167 9.77 -17.74 -5.66
CA PRO A 167 10.39 -19.01 -5.22
C PRO A 167 11.74 -19.31 -5.89
N MET A 168 12.01 -18.72 -7.07
CA MET A 168 13.28 -18.88 -7.79
C MET A 168 14.42 -18.06 -7.19
N ILE A 169 14.14 -17.08 -6.32
CA ILE A 169 15.19 -16.27 -5.70
C ILE A 169 15.78 -17.03 -4.52
N ASN A 170 17.09 -17.25 -4.55
CA ASN A 170 17.81 -17.98 -3.53
C ASN A 170 17.59 -17.35 -2.14
N LYS A 171 17.13 -18.16 -1.18
CA LYS A 171 16.85 -17.72 0.19
C LYS A 171 18.11 -17.35 0.99
N LYS A 172 19.27 -17.87 0.60
CA LYS A 172 20.55 -17.65 1.30
C LYS A 172 21.24 -16.31 0.97
N ILE A 173 20.85 -15.63 -0.13
CA ILE A 173 21.43 -14.31 -0.45
C ILE A 173 20.82 -13.22 0.43
N THR A 174 21.51 -12.08 0.55
CA THR A 174 21.07 -10.94 1.35
C THR A 174 19.74 -10.37 0.83
N ASN A 175 18.94 -9.76 1.71
CA ASN A 175 17.67 -9.15 1.32
C ASN A 175 17.85 -8.04 0.28
N TYR A 176 18.98 -7.34 0.28
CA TYR A 176 19.35 -6.38 -0.77
C TYR A 176 19.40 -7.03 -2.16
N LYS A 177 20.10 -8.15 -2.29
CA LYS A 177 20.18 -8.88 -3.56
C LYS A 177 18.82 -9.46 -3.95
N LYS A 178 18.05 -9.98 -2.97
CA LYS A 178 16.70 -10.51 -3.20
C LYS A 178 15.77 -9.47 -3.83
N ILE A 179 15.68 -8.29 -3.22
CA ILE A 179 14.72 -7.27 -3.67
C ILE A 179 15.11 -6.69 -5.03
N VAL A 180 16.42 -6.52 -5.31
CA VAL A 180 16.89 -6.06 -6.63
C VAL A 180 16.54 -7.08 -7.72
N ASN A 181 16.78 -8.37 -7.47
CA ASN A 181 16.44 -9.41 -8.43
C ASN A 181 14.93 -9.48 -8.68
N ALA A 182 14.12 -9.42 -7.61
CA ALA A 182 12.67 -9.40 -7.70
C ALA A 182 12.15 -8.19 -8.50
N SER A 183 12.68 -7.00 -8.22
CA SER A 183 12.28 -5.76 -8.89
C SER A 183 12.55 -5.80 -10.41
N LYS A 184 13.66 -6.42 -10.83
CA LYS A 184 13.97 -6.65 -12.25
C LYS A 184 12.98 -7.63 -12.90
N ILE A 185 12.61 -8.71 -12.19
CA ILE A 185 11.68 -9.74 -12.67
C ILE A 185 10.28 -9.16 -12.86
N CYS A 186 9.76 -8.45 -11.86
CA CYS A 186 8.37 -7.98 -11.84
C CYS A 186 8.19 -6.54 -12.33
N LYS A 187 9.27 -5.79 -12.58
CA LYS A 187 9.27 -4.41 -13.12
C LYS A 187 8.40 -3.43 -12.31
N CYS A 188 8.17 -3.68 -11.02
CA CYS A 188 7.36 -2.84 -10.15
C CYS A 188 8.14 -2.34 -8.92
N ASN A 189 7.50 -1.50 -8.11
CA ASN A 189 8.06 -1.04 -6.85
C ASN A 189 7.78 -2.08 -5.77
N ILE A 190 8.80 -2.41 -4.98
CA ILE A 190 8.71 -3.40 -3.92
C ILE A 190 9.04 -2.75 -2.58
N VAL A 191 8.19 -2.97 -1.60
CA VAL A 191 8.45 -2.71 -0.18
C VAL A 191 8.59 -4.06 0.52
N LEU A 192 9.81 -4.49 0.77
CA LEU A 192 10.08 -5.71 1.53
C LEU A 192 10.06 -5.37 3.02
N LYS A 193 8.95 -5.73 3.67
CA LYS A 193 8.71 -5.47 5.11
C LYS A 193 9.61 -6.36 5.98
N GLY A 194 10.19 -5.79 7.04
CA GLY A 194 11.05 -6.48 8.01
C GLY A 194 11.47 -5.53 9.13
N THR A 195 12.33 -6.00 10.03
CA THR A 195 12.97 -5.16 11.07
C THR A 195 13.63 -3.93 10.45
N GLU A 196 14.26 -4.11 9.30
CA GLU A 196 14.65 -3.05 8.37
C GLU A 196 13.81 -3.24 7.10
N THR A 197 13.16 -2.20 6.67
CA THR A 197 12.34 -2.25 5.45
C THR A 197 13.14 -1.76 4.25
N LEU A 198 13.21 -2.60 3.21
CA LEU A 198 13.84 -2.26 1.95
C LEU A 198 12.82 -1.82 0.91
N ILE A 199 13.15 -0.77 0.17
CA ILE A 199 12.33 -0.23 -0.91
C ILE A 199 13.15 -0.25 -2.19
N CYS A 200 12.63 -0.87 -3.24
CA CYS A 200 13.31 -0.94 -4.53
C CYS A 200 12.37 -0.55 -5.67
N SER A 201 12.85 0.29 -6.59
CA SER A 201 12.14 0.63 -7.83
C SER A 201 12.55 -0.30 -8.97
N PRO A 202 11.76 -0.40 -10.04
CA PRO A 202 12.12 -1.17 -11.23
C PRO A 202 13.39 -0.64 -11.95
N SER A 203 13.75 0.61 -11.73
CA SER A 203 15.01 1.21 -12.24
C SER A 203 16.24 0.89 -11.40
N GLY A 204 16.07 0.11 -10.30
CA GLY A 204 17.17 -0.28 -9.42
C GLY A 204 17.52 0.72 -8.32
N ASN A 205 16.78 1.84 -8.20
CA ASN A 205 16.93 2.71 -7.03
C ASN A 205 16.51 1.95 -5.78
N MET A 206 17.37 1.92 -4.77
CA MET A 206 17.13 1.19 -3.53
C MET A 206 17.35 2.08 -2.32
N VAL A 207 16.43 1.95 -1.36
CA VAL A 207 16.45 2.68 -0.09
C VAL A 207 16.23 1.70 1.05
N LEU A 208 17.06 1.83 2.09
CA LEU A 208 16.90 1.17 3.38
C LEU A 208 16.19 2.11 4.34
N ASN A 209 15.10 1.66 4.94
CA ASN A 209 14.48 2.36 6.05
C ASN A 209 14.84 1.66 7.36
N ASN A 210 15.77 2.24 8.10
CA ASN A 210 16.14 1.89 9.46
C ASN A 210 15.43 2.77 10.51
N HIS A 211 14.64 3.73 10.06
CA HIS A 211 13.79 4.58 10.91
C HIS A 211 12.49 3.83 11.23
N THR A 212 12.56 2.89 12.16
CA THR A 212 11.49 1.94 12.50
C THR A 212 11.50 1.63 13.99
N SER A 213 10.54 0.86 14.47
CA SER A 213 10.43 0.35 15.83
C SER A 213 9.96 -1.10 15.81
N SER A 214 10.41 -1.91 16.77
CA SER A 214 9.89 -3.26 17.03
C SER A 214 8.40 -3.29 17.34
N GLU A 215 7.87 -2.19 17.87
CA GLU A 215 6.45 -2.02 18.19
C GLU A 215 5.52 -2.13 16.95
N LEU A 216 6.08 -2.05 15.74
CA LEU A 216 5.33 -2.31 14.50
C LEU A 216 4.96 -3.78 14.28
N ALA A 217 5.47 -4.70 15.11
CA ALA A 217 5.16 -6.12 15.02
C ALA A 217 3.76 -6.44 15.61
N VAL A 218 2.75 -5.67 15.23
CA VAL A 218 1.35 -5.82 15.64
C VAL A 218 0.43 -6.06 14.45
N ILE A 219 -0.67 -6.76 14.68
CA ILE A 219 -1.70 -7.00 13.66
C ILE A 219 -2.25 -5.65 13.15
N GLY A 220 -2.45 -5.54 11.84
CA GLY A 220 -3.00 -4.33 11.23
C GLY A 220 -1.98 -3.24 10.88
N SER A 221 -0.75 -3.31 11.40
CA SER A 221 0.32 -2.35 11.09
C SER A 221 0.61 -2.26 9.59
N GLY A 222 0.67 -3.41 8.90
CA GLY A 222 0.83 -3.49 7.45
C GLY A 222 -0.33 -2.85 6.67
N ASP A 223 -1.56 -3.00 7.17
CA ASP A 223 -2.76 -2.42 6.57
C ASP A 223 -2.72 -0.89 6.64
N VAL A 224 -2.29 -0.35 7.79
CA VAL A 224 -2.05 1.09 7.96
C VAL A 224 -0.99 1.59 6.99
N LEU A 225 0.14 0.88 6.85
CA LEU A 225 1.20 1.22 5.90
C LEU A 225 0.66 1.29 4.47
N CYS A 226 -0.14 0.31 4.05
CA CYS A 226 -0.76 0.30 2.72
C CYS A 226 -1.66 1.51 2.51
N GLY A 227 -2.46 1.89 3.51
CA GLY A 227 -3.30 3.09 3.47
C GLY A 227 -2.50 4.38 3.34
N ILE A 228 -1.40 4.51 4.11
CA ILE A 228 -0.49 5.66 4.02
C ILE A 228 0.12 5.77 2.62
N ILE A 229 0.71 4.69 2.08
CA ILE A 229 1.32 4.67 0.75
C ILE A 229 0.27 5.01 -0.32
N ALA A 230 -0.92 4.40 -0.24
CA ALA A 230 -2.01 4.63 -1.19
C ALA A 230 -2.44 6.10 -1.25
N SER A 231 -2.43 6.79 -0.13
CA SER A 231 -2.75 8.22 -0.09
C SER A 231 -1.70 9.10 -0.78
N LEU A 232 -0.46 8.66 -0.82
CA LEU A 232 0.68 9.45 -1.31
C LEU A 232 0.99 9.24 -2.79
N VAL A 233 0.57 8.14 -3.41
CA VAL A 233 0.81 7.83 -4.82
C VAL A 233 -0.28 8.39 -5.73
N GLY A 234 0.09 8.80 -6.96
CA GLY A 234 -0.89 9.18 -7.99
C GLY A 234 -0.49 10.37 -8.85
N LYS A 235 -1.39 10.77 -9.74
CA LYS A 235 -1.20 11.97 -10.58
C LYS A 235 -1.11 13.21 -9.67
N ASN A 236 -0.12 14.06 -9.92
CA ASN A 236 0.16 15.28 -9.12
C ASN A 236 0.50 14.99 -7.63
N LYS A 237 0.91 13.75 -7.31
CA LYS A 237 1.41 13.33 -6.02
C LYS A 237 2.83 12.76 -6.17
N LEU A 238 3.27 11.98 -5.20
CA LEU A 238 4.57 11.31 -5.28
C LEU A 238 4.56 10.21 -6.35
N THR A 239 5.72 9.96 -6.95
CA THR A 239 5.95 8.75 -7.73
C THR A 239 5.77 7.52 -6.82
N PRO A 240 5.44 6.33 -7.37
CA PRO A 240 5.28 5.12 -6.54
C PRO A 240 6.46 4.85 -5.61
N PHE A 241 7.70 5.02 -6.10
CA PHE A 241 8.90 4.84 -5.29
C PHE A 241 8.99 5.84 -4.12
N LEU A 242 8.78 7.13 -4.39
CA LEU A 242 8.82 8.15 -3.33
C LEU A 242 7.65 8.02 -2.35
N ALA A 243 6.48 7.57 -2.82
CA ALA A 243 5.34 7.28 -1.94
C ALA A 243 5.65 6.12 -0.98
N CYS A 244 6.35 5.08 -1.46
CA CYS A 244 6.84 4.01 -0.60
C CYS A 244 7.85 4.54 0.44
N CYS A 245 8.83 5.35 0.02
CA CYS A 245 9.81 5.93 0.93
C CYS A 245 9.14 6.79 2.01
N ALA A 246 8.23 7.68 1.61
CA ALA A 246 7.51 8.55 2.55
C ALA A 246 6.60 7.75 3.48
N GLY A 247 5.83 6.79 2.94
CA GLY A 247 4.92 5.97 3.73
C GLY A 247 5.63 5.13 4.78
N VAL A 248 6.71 4.46 4.40
CA VAL A 248 7.50 3.62 5.33
C VAL A 248 8.18 4.49 6.39
N TRP A 249 8.70 5.66 6.03
CA TRP A 249 9.32 6.57 6.99
C TRP A 249 8.30 7.13 8.00
N ILE A 250 7.14 7.60 7.53
CA ILE A 250 6.05 8.11 8.38
C ILE A 250 5.57 7.02 9.34
N HIS A 251 5.36 5.81 8.85
CA HIS A 251 4.93 4.66 9.63
C HIS A 251 5.92 4.32 10.75
N GLY A 252 7.22 4.30 10.42
CA GLY A 252 8.28 4.08 11.41
C GLY A 252 8.39 5.20 12.45
N ASP A 253 8.29 6.48 12.02
CA ASP A 253 8.36 7.64 12.94
C ASP A 253 7.19 7.65 13.95
N LEU A 254 6.00 7.26 13.51
CA LEU A 254 4.84 7.14 14.38
C LEU A 254 5.06 6.11 15.48
N ALA A 255 5.54 4.92 15.12
CA ALA A 255 5.80 3.85 16.08
C ALA A 255 6.93 4.20 17.06
N LYS A 256 8.03 4.78 16.55
CA LYS A 256 9.14 5.24 17.42
C LYS A 256 8.72 6.26 18.46
N LYS A 257 7.77 7.13 18.10
CA LYS A 257 7.30 8.19 19.02
C LYS A 257 6.27 7.71 20.01
N PHE A 258 5.47 6.72 19.64
CA PHE A 258 4.48 6.15 20.54
C PHE A 258 5.17 5.28 21.60
N GLY A 259 6.05 4.38 21.19
CA GLY A 259 6.77 3.47 22.09
C GLY A 259 5.97 2.22 22.45
N PRO A 260 6.27 1.60 23.61
CA PRO A 260 5.65 0.36 24.06
C PRO A 260 4.13 0.45 24.19
N GLY A 261 3.46 -0.65 23.87
CA GLY A 261 1.99 -0.75 23.92
C GLY A 261 1.29 -0.27 22.65
N LEU A 262 2.04 0.01 21.57
CA LEU A 262 1.47 0.44 20.28
C LEU A 262 0.52 -0.62 19.71
N ILE A 263 -0.64 -0.17 19.27
CA ILE A 263 -1.55 -0.93 18.40
C ILE A 263 -1.75 -0.19 17.06
N ALA A 264 -2.30 -0.86 16.05
CA ALA A 264 -2.44 -0.28 14.72
C ALA A 264 -3.32 0.98 14.69
N GLU A 265 -4.33 1.03 15.53
CA GLU A 265 -5.23 2.19 15.70
C GLU A 265 -4.49 3.43 16.19
N ASP A 266 -3.48 3.26 17.03
CA ASP A 266 -2.67 4.39 17.53
C ASP A 266 -1.82 5.00 16.43
N ILE A 267 -1.29 4.16 15.51
CA ILE A 267 -0.58 4.66 14.34
C ILE A 267 -1.52 5.58 13.55
N VAL A 268 -2.74 5.12 13.27
CA VAL A 268 -3.74 5.90 12.52
C VAL A 268 -4.11 7.21 13.22
N LYS A 269 -4.37 7.16 14.54
CA LYS A 269 -4.74 8.33 15.35
C LYS A 269 -3.64 9.40 15.35
N ASN A 270 -2.38 8.98 15.31
CA ASN A 270 -1.24 9.88 15.38
C ASN A 270 -0.74 10.42 14.02
N ILE A 271 -1.29 9.96 12.88
CA ILE A 271 -0.94 10.51 11.55
C ILE A 271 -1.06 12.05 11.50
N PRO A 272 -2.13 12.71 12.00
CA PRO A 272 -2.21 14.18 11.97
C PRO A 272 -1.06 14.87 12.68
N ASN A 273 -0.57 14.31 13.77
CA ASN A 273 0.52 14.88 14.58
C ASN A 273 1.85 14.87 13.82
N ILE A 274 2.19 13.75 13.16
CA ILE A 274 3.40 13.67 12.35
C ILE A 274 3.32 14.61 11.14
N LEU A 275 2.15 14.71 10.48
CA LEU A 275 1.98 15.61 9.34
C LEU A 275 2.14 17.09 9.74
N LYS A 276 1.60 17.52 10.89
CA LYS A 276 1.83 18.87 11.45
C LYS A 276 3.33 19.12 11.63
N LYS A 277 4.07 18.16 12.18
CA LYS A 277 5.53 18.28 12.40
C LYS A 277 6.31 18.37 11.10
N LEU A 278 5.97 17.52 10.11
CA LEU A 278 6.61 17.51 8.79
C LEU A 278 6.34 18.83 8.03
N LYS A 279 5.14 19.40 8.16
CA LYS A 279 4.78 20.66 7.51
C LYS A 279 5.60 21.85 8.04
N LYS A 280 5.99 21.83 9.33
CA LYS A 280 6.87 22.87 9.91
C LYS A 280 8.33 22.75 9.47
N ARG A 281 8.74 21.60 8.90
CA ARG A 281 10.11 21.35 8.42
C ARG A 281 10.30 21.65 6.93
N LYS A 282 9.21 22.02 6.25
CA LYS A 282 9.19 22.42 4.85
C LYS A 282 9.63 23.88 4.70
#